data_273097c7f177b33977d2fda7afb3a4d9
#
_entry.id   273097c7f177b33977d2fda7afb3a4d9
#
_cell.length_a   1.000
_cell.length_b   1.000
_cell.length_c   1.000
_cell.angle_alpha   90.00
_cell.angle_beta   90.00
_cell.angle_gamma   90.00
#
_symmetry.space_group_name_H-M   'P 1'
#
loop_
_entity.id
_entity.type
_entity.pdbx_description
1 polymer ?
#
loop_
_entity_poly.entity_id
_entity_poly.type
_entity_poly.pdbx_seq_one_letter_code
_entity_poly.pdbx_strand_id
1 'polypeptide(L)' 'MKSLKGSRTERNIMVAFAGESEARNRYTYWGAIAKKEGYVQVANIFEETANQEKEHAKRLFKFLEGGM' A
#
# COMPACT_ATOMS: atom_id res chain seq x y z
N MET A 1 7.69 -25.37 -1.84
CA MET A 1 6.54 -24.63 -1.34
C MET A 1 5.37 -24.75 -2.29
N LYS A 2 4.19 -24.88 -1.75
CA LYS A 2 2.98 -24.98 -2.56
C LYS A 2 2.70 -23.66 -3.27
N SER A 3 2.38 -23.73 -4.56
CA SER A 3 2.02 -22.53 -5.30
C SER A 3 0.68 -21.99 -4.84
N LEU A 4 0.57 -20.65 -4.78
CA LEU A 4 -0.69 -19.99 -4.46
C LEU A 4 -1.57 -19.78 -5.69
N LYS A 5 -1.03 -20.07 -6.87
CA LYS A 5 -1.70 -19.79 -8.13
C LYS A 5 -3.10 -20.42 -8.18
N GLY A 6 -4.10 -19.59 -8.49
CA GLY A 6 -5.49 -20.03 -8.58
C GLY A 6 -6.19 -20.23 -7.25
N SER A 7 -5.51 -20.03 -6.13
CA SER A 7 -6.08 -20.24 -4.80
C SER A 7 -6.91 -19.05 -4.33
N ARG A 8 -7.75 -19.31 -3.31
CA ARG A 8 -8.47 -18.24 -2.62
C ARG A 8 -7.49 -17.27 -1.96
N THR A 9 -6.39 -17.81 -1.45
CA THR A 9 -5.36 -16.99 -0.81
C THR A 9 -4.74 -16.01 -1.80
N GLU A 10 -4.47 -16.46 -3.03
CA GLU A 10 -3.96 -15.57 -4.06
C GLU A 10 -4.93 -14.42 -4.33
N ARG A 11 -6.24 -14.74 -4.49
CA ARG A 11 -7.23 -13.70 -4.71
C ARG A 11 -7.31 -12.72 -3.55
N ASN A 12 -7.20 -13.23 -2.32
CA ASN A 12 -7.24 -12.37 -1.14
C ASN A 12 -6.01 -11.46 -1.08
N ILE A 13 -4.84 -11.96 -1.49
CA ILE A 13 -3.62 -11.16 -1.56
C ILE A 13 -3.77 -10.06 -2.62
N MET A 14 -4.38 -10.36 -3.76
CA MET A 14 -4.62 -9.37 -4.79
C MET A 14 -5.53 -8.25 -4.29
N VAL A 15 -6.59 -8.61 -3.57
CA VAL A 15 -7.50 -7.61 -2.98
C VAL A 15 -6.76 -6.76 -1.96
N ALA A 16 -5.95 -7.38 -1.10
CA ALA A 16 -5.18 -6.66 -0.09
C ALA A 16 -4.15 -5.74 -0.74
N PHE A 17 -3.45 -6.21 -1.78
CA PHE A 17 -2.49 -5.40 -2.51
C PHE A 17 -3.16 -4.16 -3.11
N ALA A 18 -4.33 -4.34 -3.74
CA ALA A 18 -5.07 -3.24 -4.33
C ALA A 18 -5.48 -2.22 -3.27
N GLY A 19 -5.97 -2.70 -2.11
CA GLY A 19 -6.37 -1.83 -1.01
C GLY A 19 -5.22 -1.04 -0.42
N GLU A 20 -4.08 -1.71 -0.20
CA GLU A 20 -2.89 -1.03 0.33
C GLU A 20 -2.36 0.00 -0.67
N SER A 21 -2.37 -0.33 -1.96
CA SER A 21 -1.91 0.59 -3.01
C SER A 21 -2.81 1.80 -3.13
N GLU A 22 -4.13 1.61 -3.05
CA GLU A 22 -5.08 2.71 -3.06
C GLU A 22 -4.87 3.62 -1.86
N ALA A 23 -4.71 3.03 -0.66
CA ALA A 23 -4.49 3.79 0.56
C ALA A 23 -3.19 4.60 0.46
N ARG A 24 -2.14 4.00 -0.07
CA ARG A 24 -0.86 4.70 -0.24
C ARG A 24 -1.04 5.95 -1.11
N ASN A 25 -1.76 5.83 -2.21
CA ASN A 25 -1.99 6.96 -3.10
C ASN A 25 -2.86 8.03 -2.44
N ARG A 26 -3.91 7.62 -1.72
CA ARG A 26 -4.76 8.56 -0.99
C ARG A 26 -3.95 9.38 0.00
N TYR A 27 -3.12 8.72 0.78
CA TYR A 27 -2.31 9.40 1.80
C TYR A 27 -1.28 10.32 1.17
N THR A 28 -0.72 9.93 0.03
CA THR A 28 0.21 10.80 -0.71
C THR A 28 -0.48 12.08 -1.16
N TYR A 29 -1.69 11.96 -1.71
CA TYR A 29 -2.43 13.11 -2.20
C TYR A 29 -2.93 13.99 -1.07
N TRP A 30 -3.44 13.38 0.01
CA TRP A 30 -3.88 14.14 1.18
C TRP A 30 -2.71 14.85 1.83
N GLY A 31 -1.54 14.22 1.88
CA GLY A 31 -0.34 14.86 2.41
C GLY A 31 0.07 16.07 1.60
N ALA A 32 -0.01 15.98 0.27
CA ALA A 32 0.29 17.11 -0.60
C ALA A 32 -0.67 18.27 -0.36
N ILE A 33 -1.96 17.98 -0.19
CA ILE A 33 -2.97 18.99 0.09
C ILE A 33 -2.70 19.64 1.45
N ALA A 34 -2.44 18.82 2.47
CA ALA A 34 -2.15 19.33 3.81
C ALA A 34 -0.94 20.26 3.81
N LYS A 35 0.11 19.87 3.06
CA LYS A 35 1.32 20.68 2.96
C LYS A 35 1.02 22.03 2.31
N LYS A 36 0.23 22.00 1.24
CA LYS A 36 -0.16 23.22 0.51
C LYS A 36 -0.97 24.15 1.39
N GLU A 37 -1.78 23.61 2.29
CA GLU A 37 -2.59 24.38 3.22
C GLU A 37 -1.83 24.79 4.48
N GLY A 38 -0.57 24.40 4.62
CA GLY A 38 0.26 24.79 5.74
C GLY A 38 0.23 23.85 6.94
N TYR A 39 -0.43 22.70 6.83
CA TYR A 39 -0.49 21.73 7.93
C TYR A 39 0.69 20.77 7.83
N VAL A 40 1.89 21.26 8.15
CA VAL A 40 3.13 20.52 7.93
C VAL A 40 3.19 19.22 8.71
N GLN A 41 2.78 19.24 9.98
CA GLN A 41 2.83 18.03 10.80
C GLN A 41 1.86 16.97 10.28
N VAL A 42 0.66 17.39 9.88
CA VAL A 42 -0.33 16.49 9.30
C VAL A 42 0.19 15.91 7.99
N ALA A 43 0.81 16.76 7.16
CA ALA A 43 1.40 16.32 5.90
C ALA A 43 2.47 15.25 6.13
N ASN A 44 3.32 15.43 7.14
CA ASN A 44 4.37 14.48 7.46
C ASN A 44 3.79 13.14 7.91
N ILE A 45 2.70 13.17 8.68
CA ILE A 45 2.04 11.93 9.11
C ILE A 45 1.47 11.18 7.92
N PHE A 46 0.84 11.88 6.98
CA PHE A 46 0.30 11.25 5.77
C PHE A 46 1.42 10.66 4.93
N GLU A 47 2.52 11.36 4.76
CA GLU A 47 3.65 10.90 3.97
C GLU A 47 4.26 9.64 4.60
N GLU A 48 4.45 9.64 5.91
CA GLU A 48 4.98 8.49 6.64
C GLU A 48 4.05 7.28 6.51
N THR A 49 2.75 7.51 6.66
CA THR A 49 1.75 6.46 6.51
C THR A 49 1.74 5.91 5.08
N ALA A 50 1.85 6.81 4.09
CA ALA A 50 1.91 6.38 2.69
C ALA A 50 3.11 5.47 2.44
N ASN A 51 4.26 5.78 3.03
CA ASN A 51 5.46 4.95 2.90
C ASN A 51 5.27 3.59 3.55
N GLN A 52 4.59 3.51 4.68
CA GLN A 52 4.27 2.26 5.33
C GLN A 52 3.35 1.40 4.46
N GLU A 53 2.32 2.01 3.86
CA GLU A 53 1.41 1.31 2.96
C GLU A 53 2.14 0.78 1.73
N LYS A 54 3.09 1.56 1.21
CA LYS A 54 3.92 1.13 0.08
C LYS A 54 4.70 -0.13 0.42
N GLU A 55 5.27 -0.21 1.62
CA GLU A 55 6.02 -1.38 2.05
C GLU A 55 5.12 -2.59 2.23
N HIS A 56 3.90 -2.38 2.76
CA HIS A 56 2.92 -3.46 2.88
C HIS A 56 2.55 -4.00 1.50
N ALA A 57 2.27 -3.10 0.55
CA ALA A 57 1.93 -3.51 -0.81
C ALA A 57 3.07 -4.28 -1.46
N LYS A 58 4.30 -3.85 -1.24
CA LYS A 58 5.48 -4.53 -1.78
C LYS A 58 5.59 -5.96 -1.27
N ARG A 59 5.34 -6.16 0.02
CA ARG A 59 5.38 -7.51 0.61
C ARG A 59 4.30 -8.41 0.01
N LEU A 60 3.11 -7.88 -0.16
CA LEU A 60 2.02 -8.63 -0.78
C LEU A 60 2.32 -8.95 -2.23
N PHE A 61 2.89 -8.01 -2.95
CA PHE A 61 3.25 -8.19 -4.35
C PHE A 61 4.25 -9.33 -4.55
N LYS A 62 5.19 -9.48 -3.61
CA LYS A 62 6.16 -10.56 -3.68
C LYS A 62 5.50 -11.94 -3.68
N PHE A 63 4.41 -12.08 -2.94
CA PHE A 63 3.66 -13.34 -2.94
C PHE A 63 2.96 -13.58 -4.29
N LEU A 64 2.44 -12.51 -4.90
CA LEU A 64 1.72 -12.61 -6.16
C LEU A 64 2.63 -13.01 -7.32
N GLU A 65 3.88 -12.59 -7.28
CA GLU A 65 4.82 -12.91 -8.36
C GLU A 65 5.44 -14.29 -8.21
N GLY A 66 4.97 -15.06 -7.25
CA GLY A 66 5.51 -16.39 -7.04
C GLY A 66 6.94 -16.35 -6.51
N GLY A 67 7.32 -15.25 -5.91
CA GLY A 67 8.65 -15.05 -5.38
C GLY A 67 8.91 -15.76 -4.07
N MET A 68 8.02 -16.58 -3.69
CA MET A 68 8.14 -17.31 -2.45
C MET A 68 9.01 -18.53 -2.60
#